data_5e81f20e22988dc10f58585c602aa8f6
#
_entry.id   5e81f20e22988dc10f58585c602aa8f6
#
_cell.length_a   1.000
_cell.length_b   1.000
_cell.length_c   1.000
_cell.angle_alpha   90.00
_cell.angle_beta   90.00
_cell.angle_gamma   90.00
#
_symmetry.space_group_name_H-M   'P 1'
#
loop_
_entity.id
_entity.type
_entity.pdbx_description
1 polymer ?
#
loop_
_entity_poly.entity_id
_entity_poly.type
_entity_poly.pdbx_seq_one_letter_code
_entity_poly.pdbx_strand_id
1 'polypeptide(L)'
;IKQNIRFNANLYSINNILFKERLKKYSSALDLGPYLNEYAFRVSGGIQKKAMLLRGLIHDPDILVIDEPTGYMDAESIRQTWDLIKELKGQKSIIYVSNSLTEIEQAHDRILVFHEGRIIMDGHLDKLLESTLDYHQFQVEFENLSDDLYKTLKNIPTIVSPNRMDNIFHFYGRTRTVFFDVIKVASDQMMIDLDVKKLGLRDLLDSEFAGRGLD
;
A
#
# COMPACT_ATOMS: atom_id res chain seq x y z
N ILE A 1 28.23 -3.79 -11.75
CA ILE A 1 27.24 -2.78 -11.32
C ILE A 1 27.79 -1.39 -11.55
N LYS A 2 28.91 -1.00 -10.94
CA LYS A 2 29.52 0.32 -11.09
C LYS A 2 29.74 0.75 -12.56
N GLN A 3 30.15 -0.17 -13.42
CA GLN A 3 30.33 0.11 -14.85
C GLN A 3 29.04 0.49 -15.55
N ASN A 4 27.92 -0.19 -15.23
CA ASN A 4 26.59 0.13 -15.76
C ASN A 4 26.13 1.52 -15.32
N ILE A 5 26.36 1.85 -14.05
CA ILE A 5 26.03 3.18 -13.51
C ILE A 5 26.89 4.25 -14.20
N ARG A 6 28.20 3.95 -14.38
CA ARG A 6 29.12 4.86 -15.08
C ARG A 6 28.74 5.09 -16.53
N PHE A 7 28.33 4.01 -17.23
CA PHE A 7 27.85 4.13 -18.60
C PHE A 7 26.67 5.12 -18.69
N ASN A 8 25.68 4.96 -17.79
CA ASN A 8 24.54 5.87 -17.72
C ASN A 8 24.97 7.32 -17.43
N ALA A 9 25.86 7.52 -16.47
CA ALA A 9 26.41 8.87 -16.15
C ALA A 9 27.07 9.53 -17.35
N ASN A 10 27.77 8.76 -18.18
CA ASN A 10 28.42 9.26 -19.38
C ASN A 10 27.41 9.71 -20.44
N LEU A 11 26.26 9.04 -20.59
CA LEU A 11 25.20 9.46 -21.51
C LEU A 11 24.63 10.84 -21.15
N TYR A 12 24.66 11.21 -19.88
CA TYR A 12 24.24 12.51 -19.39
C TYR A 12 25.42 13.49 -19.16
N SER A 13 26.60 13.18 -19.71
CA SER A 13 27.82 14.02 -19.61
C SER A 13 28.22 14.37 -18.16
N ILE A 14 27.94 13.49 -17.20
CA ILE A 14 28.30 13.69 -15.79
C ILE A 14 29.81 13.55 -15.63
N ASN A 15 30.46 14.59 -15.13
CA ASN A 15 31.89 14.59 -14.89
C ASN A 15 32.32 13.64 -13.77
N ASN A 16 33.63 13.37 -13.67
CA ASN A 16 34.18 12.39 -12.72
C ASN A 16 33.96 12.78 -11.25
N ILE A 17 33.94 14.04 -10.93
CA ILE A 17 33.79 14.53 -9.56
C ILE A 17 32.37 14.26 -9.08
N LEU A 18 31.37 14.75 -9.81
CA LEU A 18 29.95 14.54 -9.53
C LEU A 18 29.60 13.05 -9.53
N PHE A 19 30.15 12.28 -10.47
CA PHE A 19 29.92 10.84 -10.48
C PHE A 19 30.38 10.17 -9.20
N LYS A 20 31.61 10.46 -8.73
CA LYS A 20 32.13 9.86 -7.50
C LYS A 20 31.33 10.26 -6.26
N GLU A 21 30.95 11.54 -6.18
CA GLU A 21 30.14 12.08 -5.09
C GLU A 21 28.78 11.39 -5.02
N ARG A 22 28.01 11.39 -6.12
CA ARG A 22 26.68 10.81 -6.20
C ARG A 22 26.72 9.29 -6.04
N LEU A 23 27.71 8.62 -6.64
CA LEU A 23 27.91 7.18 -6.45
C LEU A 23 28.11 6.85 -4.97
N LYS A 24 28.95 7.61 -4.27
CA LYS A 24 29.19 7.42 -2.83
C LYS A 24 27.90 7.66 -2.03
N LYS A 25 27.22 8.78 -2.27
CA LYS A 25 25.96 9.15 -1.59
C LYS A 25 24.93 8.01 -1.69
N TYR A 26 24.56 7.66 -2.92
CA TYR A 26 23.48 6.70 -3.15
C TYR A 26 23.86 5.24 -2.90
N SER A 27 25.14 4.85 -3.12
CA SER A 27 25.57 3.51 -2.77
C SER A 27 25.61 3.29 -1.26
N SER A 28 25.91 4.34 -0.50
CA SER A 28 25.84 4.28 0.97
C SER A 28 24.40 4.17 1.47
N ALA A 29 23.50 4.99 0.94
CA ALA A 29 22.08 4.97 1.32
C ALA A 29 21.40 3.62 1.03
N LEU A 30 21.81 2.94 -0.06
CA LEU A 30 21.23 1.68 -0.51
C LEU A 30 22.05 0.44 -0.08
N ASP A 31 23.10 0.60 0.69
CA ASP A 31 24.04 -0.46 1.08
C ASP A 31 24.58 -1.28 -0.11
N LEU A 32 24.90 -0.56 -1.21
CA LEU A 32 25.44 -1.16 -2.43
C LEU A 32 26.99 -1.20 -2.47
N GLY A 33 27.65 -0.66 -1.48
CA GLY A 33 29.13 -0.58 -1.42
C GLY A 33 29.81 -1.90 -1.77
N PRO A 34 29.49 -3.00 -1.09
CA PRO A 34 30.11 -4.32 -1.32
C PRO A 34 29.90 -4.86 -2.73
N TYR A 35 28.82 -4.46 -3.40
CA TYR A 35 28.37 -5.03 -4.68
C TYR A 35 28.77 -4.19 -5.91
N LEU A 36 29.37 -3.02 -5.73
CA LEU A 36 29.68 -2.10 -6.83
C LEU A 36 30.58 -2.73 -7.90
N ASN A 37 31.49 -3.61 -7.50
CA ASN A 37 32.43 -4.28 -8.41
C ASN A 37 31.90 -5.61 -8.94
N GLU A 38 30.72 -6.06 -8.46
CA GLU A 38 30.10 -7.31 -8.90
C GLU A 38 29.40 -7.16 -10.26
N TYR A 39 29.27 -8.29 -10.96
CA TYR A 39 28.41 -8.37 -12.13
C TYR A 39 26.95 -8.43 -11.73
N ALA A 40 26.07 -7.73 -12.48
CA ALA A 40 24.65 -7.66 -12.16
C ALA A 40 23.97 -9.04 -12.07
N PHE A 41 24.37 -10.00 -12.92
CA PHE A 41 23.82 -11.34 -12.94
C PHE A 41 24.28 -12.24 -11.77
N ARG A 42 25.26 -11.79 -10.96
CA ARG A 42 25.79 -12.54 -9.80
C ARG A 42 25.18 -12.10 -8.47
N VAL A 43 24.36 -11.08 -8.48
CA VAL A 43 23.74 -10.54 -7.26
C VAL A 43 22.23 -10.82 -7.22
N SER A 44 21.63 -10.76 -6.05
CA SER A 44 20.19 -10.98 -5.87
C SER A 44 19.35 -9.95 -6.63
N GLY A 45 18.07 -10.29 -6.89
CA GLY A 45 17.12 -9.39 -7.54
C GLY A 45 16.95 -8.07 -6.80
N GLY A 46 16.95 -8.10 -5.47
CA GLY A 46 16.89 -6.90 -4.64
C GLY A 46 18.10 -5.97 -4.83
N ILE A 47 19.32 -6.53 -4.88
CA ILE A 47 20.53 -5.75 -5.18
C ILE A 47 20.50 -5.18 -6.60
N GLN A 48 19.98 -5.94 -7.57
CA GLN A 48 19.80 -5.43 -8.94
C GLN A 48 18.84 -4.24 -8.97
N LYS A 49 17.70 -4.32 -8.27
CA LYS A 49 16.72 -3.24 -8.16
C LYS A 49 17.31 -1.98 -7.51
N LYS A 50 18.05 -2.11 -6.40
CA LYS A 50 18.79 -1.00 -5.78
C LYS A 50 19.79 -0.37 -6.75
N ALA A 51 20.53 -1.19 -7.50
CA ALA A 51 21.48 -0.70 -8.50
C ALA A 51 20.79 0.02 -9.66
N MET A 52 19.60 -0.42 -10.07
CA MET A 52 18.78 0.27 -11.08
C MET A 52 18.29 1.64 -10.57
N LEU A 53 17.84 1.72 -9.31
CA LEU A 53 17.45 2.97 -8.68
C LEU A 53 18.63 3.96 -8.63
N LEU A 54 19.81 3.50 -8.16
CA LEU A 54 21.01 4.33 -8.16
C LEU A 54 21.39 4.80 -9.56
N ARG A 55 21.29 3.94 -10.56
CA ARG A 55 21.52 4.28 -11.95
C ARG A 55 20.58 5.39 -12.45
N GLY A 56 19.31 5.34 -12.05
CA GLY A 56 18.32 6.37 -12.35
C GLY A 56 18.61 7.71 -11.66
N LEU A 57 19.24 7.68 -10.50
CA LEU A 57 19.55 8.86 -9.69
C LEU A 57 20.89 9.52 -10.05
N ILE A 58 21.81 8.83 -10.75
CA ILE A 58 23.18 9.29 -10.94
C ILE A 58 23.30 10.60 -11.72
N HIS A 59 22.37 10.86 -12.64
CA HIS A 59 22.33 12.07 -13.45
C HIS A 59 21.48 13.18 -12.81
N ASP A 60 20.90 12.92 -11.63
CA ASP A 60 20.14 13.87 -10.82
C ASP A 60 18.88 14.42 -11.56
N PRO A 61 17.96 13.55 -11.96
CA PRO A 61 16.77 13.96 -12.70
C PRO A 61 15.82 14.77 -11.81
N ASP A 62 15.06 15.69 -12.41
CA ASP A 62 13.96 16.42 -11.75
C ASP A 62 12.74 15.52 -11.55
N ILE A 63 12.53 14.57 -12.48
CA ILE A 63 11.43 13.62 -12.48
C ILE A 63 12.01 12.20 -12.43
N LEU A 64 11.60 11.42 -11.44
CA LEU A 64 11.99 10.02 -11.25
C LEU A 64 10.78 9.13 -11.41
N VAL A 65 10.81 8.20 -12.36
CA VAL A 65 9.78 7.18 -12.54
C VAL A 65 10.32 5.84 -12.09
N ILE A 66 9.64 5.20 -11.15
CA ILE A 66 10.08 3.96 -10.52
C ILE A 66 8.95 2.95 -10.59
N ASP A 67 9.22 1.80 -11.21
CA ASP A 67 8.27 0.72 -11.36
C ASP A 67 8.68 -0.47 -10.50
N GLU A 68 7.80 -0.85 -9.53
CA GLU A 68 7.97 -1.97 -8.60
C GLU A 68 9.37 -2.01 -7.95
N PRO A 69 9.86 -0.90 -7.33
CA PRO A 69 11.26 -0.81 -6.92
C PRO A 69 11.65 -1.76 -5.79
N THR A 70 10.70 -2.20 -4.97
CA THR A 70 10.93 -3.04 -3.80
C THR A 70 10.70 -4.52 -4.05
N GLY A 71 10.27 -4.88 -5.24
CA GLY A 71 10.07 -6.28 -5.64
C GLY A 71 11.34 -7.11 -5.43
N TYR A 72 11.18 -8.30 -4.82
CA TYR A 72 12.27 -9.25 -4.50
C TYR A 72 13.29 -8.76 -3.44
N MET A 73 12.94 -7.71 -2.68
CA MET A 73 13.76 -7.22 -1.59
C MET A 73 13.36 -7.84 -0.25
N ASP A 74 14.33 -7.98 0.65
CA ASP A 74 14.07 -8.23 2.07
C ASP A 74 13.59 -6.95 2.78
N ALA A 75 13.08 -7.09 4.00
CA ALA A 75 12.50 -5.99 4.77
C ALA A 75 13.48 -4.82 4.99
N GLU A 76 14.76 -5.11 5.21
CA GLU A 76 15.78 -4.09 5.41
C GLU A 76 16.07 -3.33 4.12
N SER A 77 16.14 -4.02 2.99
CA SER A 77 16.32 -3.41 1.67
C SER A 77 15.12 -2.54 1.28
N ILE A 78 13.90 -2.99 1.60
CA ILE A 78 12.67 -2.19 1.43
C ILE A 78 12.78 -0.89 2.24
N ARG A 79 13.12 -1.00 3.52
CA ARG A 79 13.27 0.16 4.41
C ARG A 79 14.27 1.18 3.85
N GLN A 80 15.48 0.74 3.49
CA GLN A 80 16.53 1.60 2.92
C GLN A 80 16.07 2.30 1.63
N THR A 81 15.34 1.58 0.77
CA THR A 81 14.80 2.13 -0.47
C THR A 81 13.77 3.23 -0.18
N TRP A 82 12.87 2.99 0.78
CA TRP A 82 11.88 3.98 1.21
C TRP A 82 12.49 5.18 1.90
N ASP A 83 13.51 4.99 2.75
CA ASP A 83 14.21 6.10 3.41
C ASP A 83 14.86 7.03 2.37
N LEU A 84 15.47 6.46 1.32
CA LEU A 84 16.02 7.25 0.21
C LEU A 84 14.91 7.97 -0.58
N ILE A 85 13.80 7.30 -0.90
CA ILE A 85 12.67 7.94 -1.62
C ILE A 85 12.11 9.11 -0.79
N LYS A 86 11.96 8.95 0.52
CA LYS A 86 11.52 10.02 1.42
C LYS A 86 12.50 11.18 1.48
N GLU A 87 13.83 10.92 1.47
CA GLU A 87 14.84 11.99 1.39
C GLU A 87 14.74 12.80 0.10
N LEU A 88 14.41 12.14 -1.01
CA LEU A 88 14.28 12.78 -2.31
C LEU A 88 12.95 13.57 -2.48
N LYS A 89 11.95 13.25 -1.65
CA LYS A 89 10.65 13.92 -1.65
C LYS A 89 10.81 15.42 -1.34
N GLY A 90 10.13 16.26 -2.10
CA GLY A 90 10.28 17.71 -2.00
C GLY A 90 11.45 18.31 -2.80
N GLN A 91 12.39 17.48 -3.23
CA GLN A 91 13.47 17.88 -4.13
C GLN A 91 13.21 17.43 -5.57
N LYS A 92 12.46 16.36 -5.74
CA LYS A 92 12.15 15.73 -7.04
C LYS A 92 10.67 15.38 -7.14
N SER A 93 10.15 15.36 -8.36
CA SER A 93 8.86 14.76 -8.67
C SER A 93 9.06 13.25 -8.84
N ILE A 94 8.36 12.44 -8.02
CA ILE A 94 8.52 10.98 -8.05
C ILE A 94 7.19 10.35 -8.47
N ILE A 95 7.22 9.58 -9.54
CA ILE A 95 6.14 8.70 -9.95
C ILE A 95 6.52 7.28 -9.53
N TYR A 96 5.79 6.76 -8.57
CA TYR A 96 6.01 5.45 -7.98
C TYR A 96 4.89 4.50 -8.39
N VAL A 97 5.21 3.40 -9.03
CA VAL A 97 4.25 2.37 -9.41
C VAL A 97 4.47 1.15 -8.54
N SER A 98 3.42 0.66 -7.91
CA SER A 98 3.45 -0.56 -7.10
C SER A 98 2.08 -1.25 -7.09
N ASN A 99 2.08 -2.56 -6.94
CA ASN A 99 0.90 -3.37 -6.64
C ASN A 99 0.75 -3.65 -5.13
N SER A 100 1.67 -3.18 -4.30
CA SER A 100 1.65 -3.34 -2.85
C SER A 100 0.88 -2.21 -2.18
N LEU A 101 -0.30 -2.51 -1.66
CA LEU A 101 -1.12 -1.52 -0.94
C LEU A 101 -0.40 -0.94 0.28
N THR A 102 0.37 -1.76 1.00
CA THR A 102 1.15 -1.30 2.15
C THR A 102 2.16 -0.22 1.76
N GLU A 103 2.78 -0.33 0.58
CA GLU A 103 3.71 0.67 0.07
C GLU A 103 2.99 1.95 -0.33
N ILE A 104 1.84 1.81 -0.99
CA ILE A 104 1.00 2.95 -1.40
C ILE A 104 0.52 3.72 -0.18
N GLU A 105 0.08 3.04 0.87
CA GLU A 105 -0.33 3.67 2.13
C GLU A 105 0.81 4.42 2.83
N GLN A 106 2.06 3.99 2.65
CA GLN A 106 3.23 4.70 3.19
C GLN A 106 3.61 5.95 2.40
N ALA A 107 3.20 6.07 1.14
CA ALA A 107 3.57 7.18 0.27
C ALA A 107 2.91 8.51 0.69
N HIS A 108 1.71 8.50 1.25
CA HIS A 108 0.94 9.64 1.78
C HIS A 108 0.71 10.80 0.80
N ASP A 109 0.83 10.55 -0.51
CA ASP A 109 0.67 11.57 -1.54
C ASP A 109 -0.56 11.29 -2.41
N ARG A 110 -0.57 11.82 -3.61
CA ARG A 110 -1.61 11.58 -4.60
C ARG A 110 -1.49 10.16 -5.15
N ILE A 111 -2.59 9.44 -5.13
CA ILE A 111 -2.72 8.07 -5.62
C ILE A 111 -3.57 8.09 -6.89
N LEU A 112 -3.11 7.36 -7.89
CA LEU A 112 -3.84 7.05 -9.11
C LEU A 112 -4.02 5.53 -9.16
N VAL A 113 -5.26 5.06 -9.20
CA VAL A 113 -5.56 3.64 -9.36
C VAL A 113 -5.95 3.36 -10.80
N PHE A 114 -5.25 2.43 -11.42
CA PHE A 114 -5.52 1.99 -12.78
C PHE A 114 -6.19 0.62 -12.77
N HIS A 115 -7.26 0.49 -13.55
CA HIS A 115 -7.93 -0.76 -13.83
C HIS A 115 -8.35 -0.80 -15.31
N GLU A 116 -8.05 -1.89 -16.00
CA GLU A 116 -8.36 -2.08 -17.43
C GLU A 116 -7.97 -0.89 -18.31
N GLY A 117 -6.81 -0.27 -18.06
CA GLY A 117 -6.30 0.87 -18.82
C GLY A 117 -6.98 2.20 -18.53
N ARG A 118 -7.82 2.29 -17.51
CA ARG A 118 -8.51 3.52 -17.07
C ARG A 118 -8.09 3.90 -15.66
N ILE A 119 -8.11 5.19 -15.38
CA ILE A 119 -7.99 5.69 -14.00
C ILE A 119 -9.36 5.58 -13.36
N ILE A 120 -9.47 4.77 -12.32
CA ILE A 120 -10.71 4.57 -11.55
C ILE A 120 -10.74 5.40 -10.27
N MET A 121 -9.55 5.76 -9.74
CA MET A 121 -9.43 6.64 -8.58
C MET A 121 -8.26 7.59 -8.75
N ASP A 122 -8.43 8.84 -8.30
CA ASP A 122 -7.42 9.90 -8.35
C ASP A 122 -7.60 10.84 -7.15
N GLY A 123 -6.64 10.88 -6.25
CA GLY A 123 -6.68 11.78 -5.10
C GLY A 123 -5.59 11.55 -4.07
N HIS A 124 -5.57 12.37 -3.04
CA HIS A 124 -4.77 12.13 -1.84
C HIS A 124 -5.39 10.97 -1.04
N LEU A 125 -4.53 10.13 -0.44
CA LEU A 125 -4.98 8.96 0.32
C LEU A 125 -6.05 9.31 1.35
N ASP A 126 -5.84 10.36 2.14
CA ASP A 126 -6.79 10.79 3.16
C ASP A 126 -8.18 11.11 2.58
N LYS A 127 -8.21 11.82 1.43
CA LYS A 127 -9.47 12.16 0.75
C LYS A 127 -10.14 10.95 0.13
N LEU A 128 -9.36 10.02 -0.43
CA LEU A 128 -9.90 8.78 -0.98
C LEU A 128 -10.51 7.90 0.11
N LEU A 129 -9.92 7.92 1.31
CA LEU A 129 -10.42 7.20 2.46
C LEU A 129 -11.57 7.92 3.19
N GLU A 130 -11.80 9.23 2.95
CA GLU A 130 -12.89 9.97 3.61
C GLU A 130 -14.25 9.30 3.41
N SER A 131 -14.52 8.75 2.22
CA SER A 131 -15.76 8.01 1.95
C SER A 131 -15.88 6.69 2.72
N THR A 132 -14.74 6.13 3.17
CA THR A 132 -14.67 4.87 3.93
C THR A 132 -14.35 5.09 5.41
N LEU A 133 -13.82 6.28 5.78
CA LEU A 133 -13.39 6.58 7.15
C LEU A 133 -14.51 6.48 8.19
N ASP A 134 -15.75 6.69 7.76
CA ASP A 134 -16.94 6.59 8.60
C ASP A 134 -17.43 5.15 8.75
N TYR A 135 -16.89 4.20 7.97
CA TYR A 135 -17.31 2.82 8.04
C TYR A 135 -16.30 1.94 8.77
N HIS A 136 -16.85 1.05 9.59
CA HIS A 136 -16.14 -0.03 10.25
C HIS A 136 -16.72 -1.36 9.76
N GLN A 137 -15.86 -2.32 9.53
CA GLN A 137 -16.25 -3.71 9.32
C GLN A 137 -16.36 -4.38 10.69
N PHE A 138 -17.45 -5.09 10.88
CA PHE A 138 -17.72 -5.87 12.10
C PHE A 138 -17.83 -7.33 11.70
N GLN A 139 -17.24 -8.18 12.52
CA GLN A 139 -17.40 -9.62 12.48
C GLN A 139 -17.78 -10.07 13.89
N VAL A 140 -18.98 -10.62 14.02
CA VAL A 140 -19.49 -11.11 15.31
C VAL A 140 -19.70 -12.60 15.18
N GLU A 141 -18.97 -13.38 15.96
CA GLU A 141 -19.15 -14.83 16.04
C GLU A 141 -20.11 -15.18 17.17
N PHE A 142 -21.14 -15.96 16.83
CA PHE A 142 -22.11 -16.49 17.77
C PHE A 142 -21.88 -17.98 18.02
N GLU A 143 -22.24 -18.49 19.19
CA GLU A 143 -22.27 -19.92 19.42
C GLU A 143 -23.25 -20.60 18.44
N ASN A 144 -24.40 -19.97 18.21
CA ASN A 144 -25.39 -20.38 17.20
C ASN A 144 -26.08 -19.18 16.59
N LEU A 145 -25.79 -18.91 15.33
CA LEU A 145 -26.46 -17.88 14.53
C LEU A 145 -27.67 -18.52 13.82
N SER A 146 -28.81 -18.56 14.50
CA SER A 146 -30.05 -19.08 13.89
C SER A 146 -30.52 -18.22 12.72
N ASP A 147 -31.34 -18.81 11.82
CA ASP A 147 -31.90 -18.07 10.67
C ASP A 147 -32.80 -16.91 11.10
N ASP A 148 -33.51 -17.04 12.23
CA ASP A 148 -34.41 -16.01 12.74
C ASP A 148 -33.59 -14.85 13.38
N LEU A 149 -32.51 -15.18 14.10
CA LEU A 149 -31.57 -14.16 14.60
C LEU A 149 -30.94 -13.42 13.44
N TYR A 150 -30.41 -14.13 12.44
CA TYR A 150 -29.82 -13.50 11.24
C TYR A 150 -30.80 -12.56 10.54
N LYS A 151 -32.05 -12.97 10.33
CA LYS A 151 -33.10 -12.12 9.73
C LYS A 151 -33.34 -10.85 10.55
N THR A 152 -33.34 -10.97 11.89
CA THR A 152 -33.56 -9.82 12.77
C THR A 152 -32.36 -8.88 12.72
N LEU A 153 -31.15 -9.39 12.80
CA LEU A 153 -29.91 -8.61 12.70
C LEU A 153 -29.77 -7.90 11.35
N LYS A 154 -30.07 -8.59 10.26
CA LYS A 154 -30.04 -8.02 8.91
C LYS A 154 -30.93 -6.80 8.73
N ASN A 155 -32.04 -6.73 9.46
CA ASN A 155 -33.03 -5.65 9.36
C ASN A 155 -32.72 -4.47 10.28
N ILE A 156 -31.59 -4.45 11.01
CA ILE A 156 -31.18 -3.28 11.79
C ILE A 156 -30.80 -2.14 10.83
N PRO A 157 -31.47 -0.96 10.93
CA PRO A 157 -31.31 0.11 9.94
C PRO A 157 -29.89 0.70 9.84
N THR A 158 -29.10 0.56 10.90
CA THR A 158 -27.73 1.09 10.98
C THR A 158 -26.68 0.15 10.37
N ILE A 159 -27.09 -1.04 9.97
CA ILE A 159 -26.25 -2.07 9.38
C ILE A 159 -26.26 -1.97 7.85
N VAL A 160 -25.08 -1.99 7.26
CA VAL A 160 -24.89 -1.96 5.80
C VAL A 160 -24.27 -3.27 5.34
N SER A 161 -24.72 -3.78 4.18
CA SER A 161 -24.22 -5.01 3.53
C SER A 161 -24.06 -6.21 4.47
N PRO A 162 -25.12 -6.59 5.22
CA PRO A 162 -25.05 -7.74 6.13
C PRO A 162 -24.83 -9.03 5.35
N ASN A 163 -23.91 -9.85 5.84
CA ASN A 163 -23.64 -11.18 5.29
C ASN A 163 -23.45 -12.18 6.43
N ARG A 164 -23.69 -13.47 6.15
CA ARG A 164 -23.50 -14.58 7.07
C ARG A 164 -22.55 -15.60 6.48
N MET A 165 -21.59 -16.02 7.29
CA MET A 165 -20.70 -17.15 7.01
C MET A 165 -20.74 -18.08 8.24
N ASP A 166 -21.45 -19.18 8.13
CA ASP A 166 -21.72 -20.09 9.24
C ASP A 166 -22.32 -19.37 10.46
N ASN A 167 -21.61 -19.33 11.57
CA ASN A 167 -22.00 -18.65 12.81
C ASN A 167 -21.47 -17.22 12.92
N ILE A 168 -20.84 -16.70 11.87
CA ILE A 168 -20.27 -15.34 11.84
C ILE A 168 -21.20 -14.40 11.09
N PHE A 169 -21.54 -13.29 11.74
CA PHE A 169 -22.30 -12.20 11.17
C PHE A 169 -21.33 -11.08 10.76
N HIS A 170 -21.22 -10.82 9.47
CA HIS A 170 -20.42 -9.74 8.90
C HIS A 170 -21.31 -8.60 8.51
N PHE A 171 -20.90 -7.37 8.83
CA PHE A 171 -21.60 -6.17 8.41
C PHE A 171 -20.70 -4.95 8.46
N TYR A 172 -21.18 -3.85 7.86
CA TYR A 172 -20.53 -2.54 7.95
C TYR A 172 -21.43 -1.58 8.73
N GLY A 173 -20.82 -0.63 9.42
CA GLY A 173 -21.54 0.41 10.15
C GLY A 173 -20.76 1.71 10.19
N ARG A 174 -21.45 2.86 10.09
CA ARG A 174 -20.81 4.19 10.07
C ARG A 174 -20.13 4.58 11.39
N THR A 175 -20.56 4.02 12.49
CA THR A 175 -19.99 4.30 13.81
C THR A 175 -19.78 3.01 14.56
N ARG A 176 -18.83 3.02 15.50
CA ARG A 176 -18.64 1.86 16.39
C ARG A 176 -19.86 1.57 17.26
N THR A 177 -20.76 2.57 17.42
CA THR A 177 -21.98 2.41 18.21
C THR A 177 -23.00 1.48 17.58
N VAL A 178 -22.92 1.19 16.27
CA VAL A 178 -23.78 0.21 15.58
C VAL A 178 -23.70 -1.16 16.23
N PHE A 179 -22.55 -1.50 16.82
CA PHE A 179 -22.41 -2.74 17.56
C PHE A 179 -23.38 -2.83 18.75
N PHE A 180 -23.70 -1.74 19.42
CA PHE A 180 -24.68 -1.77 20.52
C PHE A 180 -26.09 -2.14 20.05
N ASP A 181 -26.46 -1.82 18.83
CA ASP A 181 -27.72 -2.22 18.25
C ASP A 181 -27.76 -3.74 18.03
N VAL A 182 -26.61 -4.33 17.59
CA VAL A 182 -26.45 -5.78 17.50
C VAL A 182 -26.55 -6.45 18.87
N ILE A 183 -25.85 -5.93 19.88
CA ILE A 183 -25.91 -6.45 21.27
C ILE A 183 -27.35 -6.44 21.80
N LYS A 184 -28.10 -5.36 21.59
CA LYS A 184 -29.49 -5.25 22.05
C LYS A 184 -30.39 -6.32 21.46
N VAL A 185 -30.22 -6.60 20.15
CA VAL A 185 -31.01 -7.61 19.43
C VAL A 185 -30.57 -9.01 19.82
N ALA A 186 -29.28 -9.22 20.05
CA ALA A 186 -28.70 -10.52 20.35
C ALA A 186 -28.46 -10.74 21.87
N SER A 187 -29.15 -9.99 22.74
CA SER A 187 -28.90 -10.00 24.20
C SER A 187 -29.03 -11.37 24.84
N ASP A 188 -29.88 -12.23 24.29
CA ASP A 188 -30.14 -13.60 24.80
C ASP A 188 -29.27 -14.66 24.10
N GLN A 189 -28.33 -14.24 23.27
CA GLN A 189 -27.46 -15.12 22.49
C GLN A 189 -26.01 -15.04 22.96
N MET A 190 -25.31 -16.15 22.96
CA MET A 190 -23.91 -16.20 23.33
C MET A 190 -23.06 -15.72 22.12
N MET A 191 -22.44 -14.56 22.27
CA MET A 191 -21.40 -14.09 21.37
C MET A 191 -20.06 -14.62 21.84
N ILE A 192 -19.31 -15.24 20.92
CA ILE A 192 -18.01 -15.86 21.20
C ILE A 192 -16.89 -14.86 21.00
N ASP A 193 -16.93 -14.12 19.86
CA ASP A 193 -15.88 -13.19 19.48
C ASP A 193 -16.44 -11.96 18.74
N LEU A 194 -15.69 -10.87 18.78
CA LEU A 194 -15.96 -9.64 18.07
C LEU A 194 -14.67 -9.09 17.50
N ASP A 195 -14.59 -8.98 16.18
CA ASP A 195 -13.54 -8.22 15.50
C ASP A 195 -14.14 -6.94 14.89
N VAL A 196 -13.44 -5.82 15.07
CA VAL A 196 -13.83 -4.51 14.53
C VAL A 196 -12.65 -3.90 13.81
N LYS A 197 -12.72 -3.84 12.50
CA LYS A 197 -11.69 -3.31 11.64
C LYS A 197 -12.15 -1.98 11.03
N LYS A 198 -11.29 -0.97 11.08
CA LYS A 198 -11.47 0.25 10.29
C LYS A 198 -11.15 -0.08 8.82
N LEU A 199 -12.01 0.37 7.90
CA LEU A 199 -11.77 0.16 6.48
C LEU A 199 -10.54 0.94 6.01
N GLY A 200 -9.74 0.31 5.17
CA GLY A 200 -8.54 0.86 4.56
C GLY A 200 -8.64 0.95 3.04
N LEU A 201 -7.52 1.29 2.41
CA LEU A 201 -7.45 1.40 0.95
C LEU A 201 -7.84 0.10 0.23
N ARG A 202 -7.49 -1.06 0.79
CA ARG A 202 -7.86 -2.36 0.21
C ARG A 202 -9.37 -2.52 0.12
N ASP A 203 -10.06 -2.23 1.20
CA ASP A 203 -11.52 -2.39 1.29
C ASP A 203 -12.23 -1.45 0.30
N LEU A 204 -11.69 -0.23 0.12
CA LEU A 204 -12.16 0.73 -0.87
C LEU A 204 -11.99 0.19 -2.29
N LEU A 205 -10.81 -0.34 -2.62
CA LEU A 205 -10.53 -0.92 -3.93
C LEU A 205 -11.42 -2.13 -4.21
N ASP A 206 -11.58 -3.03 -3.24
CA ASP A 206 -12.43 -4.21 -3.39
C ASP A 206 -13.90 -3.80 -3.65
N SER A 207 -14.39 -2.70 -3.05
CA SER A 207 -15.73 -2.17 -3.29
C SER A 207 -15.88 -1.58 -4.69
N GLU A 208 -14.91 -0.82 -5.17
CA GLU A 208 -14.89 -0.24 -6.52
C GLU A 208 -14.80 -1.33 -7.60
N PHE A 209 -13.92 -2.34 -7.42
CA PHE A 209 -13.80 -3.46 -8.35
C PHE A 209 -15.05 -4.34 -8.40
N ALA A 210 -15.79 -4.47 -7.29
CA ALA A 210 -17.03 -5.21 -7.24
C ALA A 210 -18.21 -4.44 -7.86
N GLY A 211 -18.03 -3.20 -8.29
CA GLY A 211 -19.10 -2.31 -8.77
C GLY A 211 -20.14 -1.99 -7.68
N ARG A 212 -19.78 -2.15 -6.44
CA ARG A 212 -20.61 -1.84 -5.28
C ARG A 212 -19.99 -0.61 -4.62
N GLY A 213 -20.37 0.56 -5.06
CA GLY A 213 -20.16 1.74 -4.24
C GLY A 213 -20.76 1.48 -2.85
N LEU A 214 -20.10 1.94 -1.80
CA LEU A 214 -20.63 1.93 -0.43
C LEU A 214 -21.66 3.07 -0.27
N ASP A 215 -22.52 3.28 -1.27
CA ASP A 215 -23.64 4.24 -1.24
C ASP A 215 -24.84 3.71 -0.44
#